data_9c4b9857ca0ce39daf0171df7b3548e9
#
_entry.id   9c4b9857ca0ce39daf0171df7b3548e9
#
_cell.length_a   1.000
_cell.length_b   1.000
_cell.length_c   1.000
_cell.angle_alpha   90.00
_cell.angle_beta   90.00
_cell.angle_gamma   90.00
#
_symmetry.space_group_name_H-M   'P 1'
#
loop_
_entity.id
_entity.type
_entity.pdbx_description
1 polymer ?
#
loop_
_entity_poly.entity_id
_entity_poly.type
_entity_poly.pdbx_seq_one_letter_code
_entity_poly.pdbx_strand_id
1 'polypeptide(L)'
;MEVTREIVFPVPPDEVWDALTDPEQLEEWFANDVELDPREGGEGIFRWDNGEERHATIVEAEPGERLVLDWDDEGTVELTLEEVEEGTRLVVRESTPEFSTALDLRAQAFVYA
;
A
#
# COMPACT_ATOMS: atom_id res chain seq x y z
N MET A 1 4.96 -16.96 3.78
CA MET A 1 4.82 -16.91 2.31
C MET A 1 5.10 -15.51 1.82
N GLU A 2 5.81 -15.40 0.73
CA GLU A 2 6.15 -14.09 0.16
C GLU A 2 5.60 -13.99 -1.26
N VAL A 3 4.98 -12.85 -1.56
CA VAL A 3 4.43 -12.56 -2.88
C VAL A 3 5.01 -11.25 -3.36
N THR A 4 5.47 -11.22 -4.61
CA THR A 4 6.03 -10.02 -5.22
C THR A 4 5.24 -9.68 -6.49
N ARG A 5 4.90 -8.41 -6.65
CA ARG A 5 4.17 -7.92 -7.82
C ARG A 5 4.84 -6.66 -8.34
N GLU A 6 4.77 -6.46 -9.65
CA GLU A 6 5.28 -5.24 -10.28
C GLU A 6 4.20 -4.64 -11.15
N ILE A 7 4.05 -3.33 -11.04
CA ILE A 7 3.06 -2.58 -11.82
C ILE A 7 3.73 -1.31 -12.31
N VAL A 8 3.50 -0.97 -13.59
CA VAL A 8 4.03 0.28 -14.15
C VAL A 8 2.86 1.23 -14.38
N PHE A 9 2.98 2.45 -13.84
CA PHE A 9 1.99 3.49 -14.00
C PHE A 9 2.55 4.61 -14.86
N PRO A 10 1.74 5.18 -15.76
CA PRO A 10 2.20 6.26 -16.65
C PRO A 10 2.14 7.63 -15.96
N VAL A 11 2.60 7.70 -14.72
CA VAL A 11 2.63 8.94 -13.93
C VAL A 11 3.91 8.96 -13.10
N PRO A 12 4.35 10.16 -12.65
CA PRO A 12 5.59 10.27 -11.87
C PRO A 12 5.47 9.65 -10.48
N PRO A 13 6.62 9.34 -9.84
CA PRO A 13 6.61 8.71 -8.52
C PRO A 13 5.87 9.47 -7.43
N ASP A 14 5.89 10.79 -7.46
CA ASP A 14 5.17 11.58 -6.44
C ASP A 14 3.67 11.40 -6.53
N GLU A 15 3.12 11.22 -7.72
CA GLU A 15 1.69 10.94 -7.87
C GLU A 15 1.33 9.55 -7.39
N VAL A 16 2.20 8.57 -7.64
CA VAL A 16 1.99 7.21 -7.11
C VAL A 16 2.10 7.22 -5.59
N TRP A 17 3.07 7.95 -5.06
CA TRP A 17 3.24 8.09 -3.62
C TRP A 17 1.98 8.64 -2.96
N ASP A 18 1.40 9.69 -3.54
CA ASP A 18 0.18 10.28 -3.01
C ASP A 18 -0.97 9.27 -3.01
N ALA A 19 -1.10 8.49 -4.07
CA ALA A 19 -2.15 7.47 -4.12
C ALA A 19 -1.99 6.40 -3.04
N LEU A 20 -0.76 6.17 -2.58
CA LEU A 20 -0.46 5.16 -1.56
C LEU A 20 -0.53 5.70 -0.13
N THR A 21 -0.45 7.01 0.05
CA THR A 21 -0.31 7.60 1.38
C THR A 21 -1.37 8.64 1.74
N ASP A 22 -2.04 9.22 0.76
CA ASP A 22 -3.08 10.20 1.00
C ASP A 22 -4.39 9.49 1.39
N PRO A 23 -4.91 9.73 2.59
CA PRO A 23 -6.16 9.07 3.00
C PRO A 23 -7.32 9.26 2.04
N GLU A 24 -7.47 10.44 1.47
CA GLU A 24 -8.56 10.70 0.51
C GLU A 24 -8.42 9.86 -0.74
N GLN A 25 -7.20 9.71 -1.24
CA GLN A 25 -6.98 8.88 -2.42
C GLN A 25 -7.11 7.41 -2.12
N LEU A 26 -6.65 6.97 -0.94
CA LEU A 26 -6.83 5.59 -0.52
C LEU A 26 -8.30 5.23 -0.36
N GLU A 27 -9.13 6.19 0.03
CA GLU A 27 -10.57 5.97 0.13
C GLU A 27 -11.23 5.79 -1.23
N GLU A 28 -10.58 6.21 -2.29
CA GLU A 28 -11.11 6.04 -3.64
C GLU A 28 -10.89 4.63 -4.19
N TRP A 29 -9.80 3.97 -3.79
CA TRP A 29 -9.47 2.69 -4.42
C TRP A 29 -9.22 1.54 -3.45
N PHE A 30 -8.95 1.79 -2.17
CA PHE A 30 -8.52 0.75 -1.26
C PHE A 30 -9.55 0.43 -0.17
N ALA A 31 -9.96 1.41 0.60
CA ALA A 31 -10.86 1.22 1.73
C ALA A 31 -11.91 2.32 1.74
N ASN A 32 -13.00 2.11 2.49
CA ASN A 32 -14.07 3.10 2.56
C ASN A 32 -13.74 4.26 3.48
N ASP A 33 -12.97 4.00 4.54
CA ASP A 33 -12.57 5.01 5.51
C ASP A 33 -11.12 4.77 5.89
N VAL A 34 -10.27 5.78 5.77
CA VAL A 34 -8.84 5.65 6.01
C VAL A 34 -8.35 6.76 6.94
N GLU A 35 -7.65 6.34 8.00
CA GLU A 35 -6.87 7.23 8.84
C GLU A 35 -5.43 6.78 8.70
N LEU A 36 -4.54 7.65 8.26
CA LEU A 36 -3.16 7.27 8.02
C LEU A 36 -2.22 8.42 8.31
N ASP A 37 -1.24 8.16 9.17
CA ASP A 37 -0.10 9.04 9.38
C ASP A 37 1.07 8.40 8.63
N PRO A 38 1.42 8.90 7.44
CA PRO A 38 2.39 8.23 6.57
C PRO A 38 3.84 8.50 6.94
N ARG A 39 4.12 8.65 8.22
CA ARG A 39 5.48 8.87 8.74
C ARG A 39 5.95 7.62 9.44
N GLU A 40 7.26 7.46 9.50
CA GLU A 40 7.87 6.36 10.24
C GLU A 40 7.36 6.37 11.68
N GLY A 41 6.87 5.24 12.14
CA GLY A 41 6.25 5.13 13.45
C GLY A 41 4.77 5.51 13.49
N GLY A 42 4.22 6.02 12.38
CA GLY A 42 2.81 6.37 12.32
C GLY A 42 1.91 5.17 12.20
N GLU A 43 0.63 5.37 12.39
CA GLU A 43 -0.36 4.29 12.34
C GLU A 43 -1.36 4.52 11.24
N GLY A 44 -1.88 3.42 10.70
CA GLY A 44 -2.95 3.45 9.73
C GLY A 44 -4.11 2.60 10.19
N ILE A 45 -5.33 3.10 9.97
CA ILE A 45 -6.55 2.36 10.24
C ILE A 45 -7.38 2.39 8.97
N PHE A 46 -7.76 1.22 8.50
CA PHE A 46 -8.50 1.06 7.25
C PHE A 46 -9.80 0.32 7.54
N ARG A 47 -10.92 0.90 7.11
CA ARG A 47 -12.24 0.32 7.37
C ARG A 47 -13.01 0.14 6.07
N TRP A 48 -13.74 -0.95 5.99
CA TRP A 48 -14.57 -1.27 4.82
C TRP A 48 -16.04 -1.38 5.24
N ASP A 49 -16.91 -1.14 4.29
CA ASP A 49 -18.36 -1.15 4.54
C ASP A 49 -18.89 -2.50 5.03
N ASN A 50 -18.17 -3.58 4.76
CA ASN A 50 -18.56 -4.90 5.23
C ASN A 50 -18.25 -5.14 6.71
N GLY A 51 -17.73 -4.13 7.40
CA GLY A 51 -17.36 -4.24 8.82
C GLY A 51 -15.92 -4.64 9.06
N GLU A 52 -15.17 -4.89 8.02
CA GLU A 52 -13.75 -5.24 8.14
C GLU A 52 -12.94 -4.00 8.53
N GLU A 53 -11.99 -4.19 9.45
CA GLU A 53 -11.09 -3.13 9.88
C GLU A 53 -9.69 -3.70 10.01
N ARG A 54 -8.68 -2.96 9.52
CA ARG A 54 -7.30 -3.38 9.60
C ARG A 54 -6.44 -2.25 10.11
N HIS A 55 -5.41 -2.62 10.86
CA HIS A 55 -4.47 -1.68 11.45
C HIS A 55 -3.08 -1.97 10.94
N ALA A 56 -2.33 -0.92 10.69
CA ALA A 56 -0.95 -1.03 10.23
C ALA A 56 -0.08 -0.02 10.96
N THR A 57 1.21 -0.34 11.04
CA THR A 57 2.23 0.59 11.55
C THR A 57 3.19 0.87 10.42
N ILE A 58 3.55 2.14 10.24
CA ILE A 58 4.54 2.53 9.24
C ILE A 58 5.91 2.25 9.81
N VAL A 59 6.59 1.27 9.26
CA VAL A 59 7.94 0.89 9.69
C VAL A 59 8.98 1.80 9.08
N GLU A 60 8.77 2.14 7.80
CA GLU A 60 9.71 2.98 7.07
C GLU A 60 8.93 3.80 6.05
N ALA A 61 9.27 5.06 5.90
CA ALA A 61 8.64 5.92 4.91
C ALA A 61 9.69 6.87 4.31
N GLU A 62 10.02 6.64 3.04
CA GLU A 62 10.88 7.52 2.26
C GLU A 62 10.03 8.07 1.11
N PRO A 63 9.55 9.30 1.22
CA PRO A 63 8.60 9.85 0.25
C PRO A 63 9.07 9.71 -1.20
N GLY A 64 8.19 9.15 -2.02
CA GLY A 64 8.46 8.94 -3.42
C GLY A 64 9.35 7.75 -3.73
N GLU A 65 9.82 7.03 -2.73
CA GLU A 65 10.76 5.95 -2.92
C GLU A 65 10.34 4.64 -2.28
N ARG A 66 10.00 4.66 -0.99
CA ARG A 66 9.76 3.41 -0.28
C ARG A 66 8.83 3.57 0.90
N LEU A 67 7.91 2.62 1.06
CA LEU A 67 6.98 2.56 2.18
C LEU A 67 6.93 1.13 2.69
N VAL A 68 7.16 0.93 3.98
CA VAL A 68 7.06 -0.39 4.60
C VAL A 68 6.00 -0.34 5.68
N LEU A 69 5.03 -1.22 5.58
CA LEU A 69 3.92 -1.34 6.51
C LEU A 69 3.96 -2.67 7.23
N ASP A 70 3.66 -2.65 8.52
CA ASP A 70 3.48 -3.85 9.30
C ASP A 70 1.98 -3.98 9.61
N TRP A 71 1.33 -5.00 9.05
CA TRP A 71 -0.08 -5.28 9.29
C TRP A 71 -0.21 -6.13 10.53
N ASP A 72 -0.17 -5.52 11.68
CA ASP A 72 -0.35 -6.20 12.98
C ASP A 72 -0.01 -7.70 12.96
N ASP A 73 -1.01 -8.58 12.86
CA ASP A 73 -0.78 -10.02 12.89
C ASP A 73 -0.68 -10.66 11.51
N GLU A 74 -0.70 -9.87 10.45
CA GLU A 74 -0.82 -10.39 9.09
C GLU A 74 0.41 -10.22 8.21
N GLY A 75 1.52 -9.76 8.77
CA GLY A 75 2.76 -9.68 8.02
C GLY A 75 3.13 -8.27 7.61
N THR A 76 4.07 -8.19 6.68
CA THR A 76 4.70 -6.95 6.26
C THR A 76 4.49 -6.71 4.77
N VAL A 77 4.30 -5.45 4.40
CA VAL A 77 4.21 -5.05 3.00
C VAL A 77 5.27 -4.00 2.73
N GLU A 78 6.05 -4.24 1.69
CA GLU A 78 7.06 -3.29 1.24
C GLU A 78 6.66 -2.77 -0.13
N LEU A 79 6.60 -1.47 -0.26
CA LEU A 79 6.25 -0.78 -1.52
C LEU A 79 7.47 0.03 -1.94
N THR A 80 7.99 -0.25 -3.13
CA THR A 80 9.16 0.47 -3.66
C THR A 80 8.80 1.12 -4.98
N LEU A 81 9.14 2.38 -5.13
CA LEU A 81 8.88 3.15 -6.33
C LEU A 81 10.19 3.40 -7.06
N GLU A 82 10.16 3.20 -8.37
CA GLU A 82 11.31 3.45 -9.23
C GLU A 82 10.85 4.24 -10.43
N GLU A 83 11.52 5.36 -10.71
CA GLU A 83 11.22 6.12 -11.91
C GLU A 83 11.72 5.37 -13.13
N VAL A 84 10.84 5.16 -14.10
CA VAL A 84 11.19 4.49 -15.35
C VAL A 84 10.73 5.37 -16.51
N GLU A 85 11.13 4.99 -17.72
CA GLU A 85 10.83 5.79 -18.90
C GLU A 85 9.32 6.00 -19.11
N GLU A 86 8.51 4.97 -18.81
CA GLU A 86 7.06 5.04 -18.97
C GLU A 86 6.37 5.77 -17.82
N GLY A 87 7.07 6.04 -16.72
CA GLY A 87 6.49 6.67 -15.53
C GLY A 87 7.09 6.11 -14.25
N THR A 88 6.35 5.27 -13.54
CA THR A 88 6.81 4.70 -12.27
C THR A 88 6.57 3.20 -12.24
N ARG A 89 7.59 2.45 -11.84
CA ARG A 89 7.44 1.04 -11.51
C ARG A 89 7.21 0.92 -10.02
N LEU A 90 6.09 0.31 -9.64
CA LEU A 90 5.79 0.00 -8.26
C LEU A 90 6.07 -1.48 -8.03
N VAL A 91 6.91 -1.79 -7.06
CA VAL A 91 7.16 -3.17 -6.66
C VAL A 91 6.52 -3.36 -5.29
N VAL A 92 5.60 -4.32 -5.21
CA VAL A 92 4.91 -4.66 -3.97
C VAL A 92 5.42 -6.01 -3.50
N ARG A 93 5.98 -6.05 -2.30
CA ARG A 93 6.46 -7.30 -1.72
C ARG A 93 5.72 -7.54 -0.42
N GLU A 94 4.94 -8.63 -0.38
CA GLU A 94 4.16 -8.99 0.79
C GLU A 94 4.78 -10.23 1.43
N SER A 95 4.99 -10.17 2.74
CA SER A 95 5.50 -11.30 3.51
C SER A 95 4.46 -11.60 4.58
N THR A 96 3.82 -12.75 4.48
CA THR A 96 2.75 -13.14 5.39
C THR A 96 3.10 -14.43 6.11
N PRO A 97 2.61 -14.62 7.35
CA PRO A 97 2.93 -15.83 8.11
C PRO A 97 2.39 -17.10 7.45
N GLU A 98 1.23 -17.05 6.84
CA GLU A 98 0.69 -18.20 6.11
C GLU A 98 0.22 -17.73 4.75
N PHE A 99 -1.02 -17.28 4.69
CA PHE A 99 -1.54 -16.67 3.49
C PHE A 99 -2.54 -15.61 3.91
N SER A 100 -2.60 -14.55 3.14
CA SER A 100 -3.58 -13.52 3.32
C SER A 100 -4.09 -13.14 1.95
N THR A 101 -5.38 -13.29 1.72
CA THR A 101 -5.98 -12.93 0.46
C THR A 101 -6.50 -11.51 0.46
N ALA A 102 -6.67 -10.92 1.64
CA ALA A 102 -7.27 -9.59 1.75
C ALA A 102 -6.45 -8.54 1.03
N LEU A 103 -5.15 -8.47 1.33
CA LEU A 103 -4.31 -7.48 0.68
C LEU A 103 -4.11 -7.78 -0.80
N ASP A 104 -4.02 -9.07 -1.16
CA ASP A 104 -3.93 -9.47 -2.56
C ASP A 104 -5.12 -8.97 -3.37
N LEU A 105 -6.31 -9.12 -2.84
CA LEU A 105 -7.51 -8.65 -3.54
C LEU A 105 -7.49 -7.14 -3.71
N ARG A 106 -7.04 -6.41 -2.72
CA ARG A 106 -6.97 -4.96 -2.79
C ARG A 106 -5.87 -4.48 -3.73
N ALA A 107 -4.76 -5.22 -3.78
CA ALA A 107 -3.70 -4.93 -4.74
C ALA A 107 -4.19 -5.11 -6.17
N GLN A 108 -5.04 -6.10 -6.41
CA GLN A 108 -5.67 -6.28 -7.72
C GLN A 108 -6.57 -5.10 -8.08
N ALA A 109 -7.33 -4.60 -7.12
CA ALA A 109 -8.16 -3.43 -7.33
C ALA A 109 -7.32 -2.21 -7.69
N PHE A 110 -6.16 -2.06 -7.05
CA PHE A 110 -5.23 -0.98 -7.37
C PHE A 110 -4.73 -1.09 -8.82
N VAL A 111 -4.42 -2.31 -9.26
CA VAL A 111 -3.94 -2.55 -10.62
C VAL A 111 -4.97 -2.11 -11.65
N TYR A 112 -6.24 -2.31 -11.36
CA TYR A 112 -7.31 -2.01 -12.32
C TYR A 112 -7.93 -0.62 -12.13
N ALA A 113 -7.48 0.08 -11.11
CA ALA A 113 -7.93 1.45 -10.91
C ALA A 113 -7.17 2.42 -11.78
#